data_9cd9d51d38fd2e2c289de5c29cb6f96d
#
_entry.id   9cd9d51d38fd2e2c289de5c29cb6f96d
#
_cell.length_a   1.000
_cell.length_b   1.000
_cell.length_c   1.000
_cell.angle_alpha   90.00
_cell.angle_beta   90.00
_cell.angle_gamma   90.00
#
_symmetry.space_group_name_H-M   'P 1'
#
loop_
_entity.id
_entity.type
_entity.pdbx_description
1 polymer ?
#
loop_
_entity_poly.entity_id
_entity_poly.type
_entity_poly.pdbx_seq_one_letter_code
_entity_poly.pdbx_strand_id
1 'polypeptide(L)'
;MSEELQDKFIIREYKDVDYEGIVDFWELTGLGAPERGDNKETIEATIRLGGALYVMEEKGTGKLSGTSWMTYDGRRILLHHFGIRPEFQGNGLSKILLQHSLEFVRQKRCQVKLEVQSSNQKAINLYKKFGFRHLGEYDIYILRDIAIL
;
A
#
# COMPACT_ATOMS: atom_id res chain seq x y z
N MET A 1 -18.05 16.98 -5.55
CA MET A 1 -17.39 16.12 -6.56
C MET A 1 -16.54 15.04 -5.92
N SER A 2 -15.60 15.39 -5.09
CA SER A 2 -14.75 14.39 -4.43
C SER A 2 -15.52 13.44 -3.52
N GLU A 3 -16.51 13.92 -2.76
CA GLU A 3 -17.35 13.07 -1.90
C GLU A 3 -18.17 12.08 -2.72
N GLU A 4 -18.75 12.51 -3.82
CA GLU A 4 -19.50 11.62 -4.73
C GLU A 4 -18.60 10.55 -5.32
N LEU A 5 -17.35 10.89 -5.67
CA LEU A 5 -16.40 9.91 -6.17
C LEU A 5 -16.00 8.93 -5.06
N GLN A 6 -15.76 9.43 -3.86
CA GLN A 6 -15.39 8.59 -2.72
C GLN A 6 -16.46 7.54 -2.40
N ASP A 7 -17.73 7.91 -2.52
CA ASP A 7 -18.86 7.00 -2.30
C ASP A 7 -18.94 5.86 -3.30
N LYS A 8 -18.20 5.95 -4.40
CA LYS A 8 -18.16 4.91 -5.44
C LYS A 8 -17.15 3.80 -5.12
N PHE A 9 -16.39 3.94 -4.04
CA PHE A 9 -15.35 3.00 -3.68
C PHE A 9 -15.59 2.42 -2.30
N ILE A 10 -15.08 1.21 -2.10
CA ILE A 10 -15.03 0.56 -0.81
C ILE A 10 -13.60 0.11 -0.55
N ILE A 11 -13.13 0.31 0.68
CA ILE A 11 -11.83 -0.19 1.13
C ILE A 11 -12.10 -1.39 2.02
N ARG A 12 -11.47 -2.51 1.70
CA ARG A 12 -11.66 -3.76 2.41
C ARG A 12 -10.39 -4.60 2.41
N GLU A 13 -10.37 -5.63 3.21
CA GLU A 13 -9.26 -6.58 3.24
C GLU A 13 -9.21 -7.41 1.95
N TYR A 14 -8.00 -7.81 1.59
CA TYR A 14 -7.69 -8.69 0.47
C TYR A 14 -8.38 -10.05 0.63
N LYS A 15 -8.84 -10.59 -0.50
CA LYS A 15 -9.35 -11.95 -0.64
C LYS A 15 -8.61 -12.65 -1.78
N ASP A 16 -8.55 -13.98 -1.76
CA ASP A 16 -7.87 -14.76 -2.80
C ASP A 16 -8.27 -14.39 -4.23
N VAL A 17 -9.57 -14.11 -4.43
CA VAL A 17 -10.10 -13.74 -5.75
C VAL A 17 -9.54 -12.41 -6.28
N ASP A 18 -8.93 -11.61 -5.43
CA ASP A 18 -8.38 -10.31 -5.80
C ASP A 18 -7.01 -10.40 -6.47
N TYR A 19 -6.32 -11.53 -6.36
CA TYR A 19 -4.91 -11.60 -6.71
C TYR A 19 -4.63 -11.17 -8.15
N GLU A 20 -5.38 -11.67 -9.11
CA GLU A 20 -5.16 -11.31 -10.52
C GLU A 20 -5.39 -9.83 -10.78
N GLY A 21 -6.45 -9.26 -10.20
CA GLY A 21 -6.72 -7.83 -10.29
C GLY A 21 -5.66 -6.96 -9.65
N ILE A 22 -5.09 -7.43 -8.54
CA ILE A 22 -3.97 -6.74 -7.88
C ILE A 22 -2.73 -6.75 -8.75
N VAL A 23 -2.38 -7.88 -9.35
CA VAL A 23 -1.22 -7.98 -10.25
C VAL A 23 -1.37 -7.01 -11.41
N ASP A 24 -2.54 -6.98 -12.04
CA ASP A 24 -2.83 -6.04 -13.12
C ASP A 24 -2.69 -4.57 -12.66
N PHE A 25 -3.21 -4.26 -11.48
CA PHE A 25 -3.09 -2.92 -10.89
C PHE A 25 -1.63 -2.56 -10.61
N TRP A 26 -0.87 -3.47 -10.03
CA TRP A 26 0.55 -3.22 -9.74
C TRP A 26 1.39 -3.08 -11.01
N GLU A 27 1.11 -3.86 -12.05
CA GLU A 27 1.77 -3.69 -13.35
C GLU A 27 1.50 -2.31 -13.94
N LEU A 28 0.23 -1.91 -13.91
CA LEU A 28 -0.20 -0.59 -14.42
C LEU A 28 0.50 0.56 -13.71
N THR A 29 0.66 0.45 -12.39
CA THR A 29 1.18 1.54 -11.55
C THR A 29 2.67 1.42 -11.24
N GLY A 30 3.27 0.28 -11.55
CA GLY A 30 4.68 0.02 -11.21
C GLY A 30 4.91 -0.25 -9.73
N LEU A 31 3.85 -0.48 -8.94
CA LEU A 31 3.97 -0.69 -7.50
C LEU A 31 4.58 -2.04 -7.13
N GLY A 32 4.42 -3.06 -7.95
CA GLY A 32 4.94 -4.37 -7.63
C GLY A 32 4.88 -5.34 -8.81
N ALA A 33 5.45 -6.53 -8.63
CA ALA A 33 5.46 -7.58 -9.63
C ALA A 33 5.69 -8.96 -8.99
N PRO A 34 5.02 -10.03 -9.48
CA PRO A 34 5.19 -11.37 -8.92
C PRO A 34 6.63 -11.88 -8.95
N GLU A 35 7.40 -11.56 -10.01
CA GLU A 35 8.79 -11.97 -10.15
C GLU A 35 9.72 -11.30 -9.13
N ARG A 36 9.28 -10.26 -8.46
CA ARG A 36 10.02 -9.59 -7.37
C ARG A 36 9.60 -10.08 -5.99
N GLY A 37 8.79 -11.14 -5.93
CA GLY A 37 8.32 -11.69 -4.68
C GLY A 37 6.91 -11.28 -4.27
N ASP A 38 6.24 -10.46 -5.09
CA ASP A 38 4.88 -9.98 -4.82
C ASP A 38 3.85 -10.99 -5.33
N ASN A 39 4.02 -12.24 -4.94
CA ASN A 39 3.17 -13.34 -5.37
C ASN A 39 2.11 -13.67 -4.31
N LYS A 40 1.18 -14.53 -4.68
CA LYS A 40 0.06 -14.91 -3.83
C LYS A 40 0.49 -15.51 -2.49
N GLU A 41 1.47 -16.39 -2.52
CA GLU A 41 1.99 -17.06 -1.33
C GLU A 41 2.60 -16.06 -0.36
N THR A 42 3.33 -15.08 -0.88
CA THR A 42 3.93 -14.02 -0.06
C THR A 42 2.87 -13.15 0.58
N ILE A 43 1.85 -12.75 -0.19
CA ILE A 43 0.73 -11.96 0.36
C ILE A 43 0.08 -12.71 1.52
N GLU A 44 -0.27 -13.96 1.31
CA GLU A 44 -0.91 -14.80 2.33
C GLU A 44 -0.02 -14.95 3.57
N ALA A 45 1.28 -15.17 3.35
CA ALA A 45 2.24 -15.30 4.45
C ALA A 45 2.32 -14.03 5.29
N THR A 46 2.38 -12.85 4.65
CA THR A 46 2.46 -11.58 5.38
C THR A 46 1.21 -11.34 6.23
N ILE A 47 0.04 -11.75 5.74
CA ILE A 47 -1.21 -11.63 6.49
C ILE A 47 -1.19 -12.57 7.70
N ARG A 48 -0.75 -13.82 7.52
CA ARG A 48 -0.61 -14.77 8.64
C ARG A 48 0.36 -14.29 9.71
N LEU A 49 1.39 -13.56 9.30
CA LEU A 49 2.40 -13.01 10.22
C LEU A 49 1.95 -11.71 10.91
N GLY A 50 0.72 -11.30 10.69
CA GLY A 50 0.14 -10.15 11.38
C GLY A 50 0.09 -8.86 10.57
N GLY A 51 0.44 -8.92 9.28
CA GLY A 51 0.27 -7.81 8.35
C GLY A 51 -1.14 -7.72 7.80
N ALA A 52 -1.35 -6.81 6.86
CA ALA A 52 -2.62 -6.62 6.19
C ALA A 52 -2.41 -6.10 4.77
N LEU A 53 -3.30 -6.49 3.88
CA LEU A 53 -3.38 -5.90 2.55
C LEU A 53 -4.80 -5.41 2.35
N TYR A 54 -4.94 -4.09 2.18
CA TYR A 54 -6.22 -3.48 1.85
C TYR A 54 -6.31 -3.22 0.36
N VAL A 55 -7.49 -3.43 -0.18
CA VAL A 55 -7.81 -3.13 -1.56
C VAL A 55 -8.91 -2.08 -1.61
N MET A 56 -8.83 -1.21 -2.60
CA MET A 56 -9.88 -0.23 -2.90
C MET A 56 -10.61 -0.70 -4.14
N GLU A 57 -11.88 -1.01 -3.99
CA GLU A 57 -12.72 -1.60 -5.03
C GLU A 57 -13.78 -0.61 -5.49
N GLU A 58 -13.92 -0.47 -6.79
CA GLU A 58 -15.01 0.33 -7.36
C GLU A 58 -16.32 -0.43 -7.25
N LYS A 59 -17.30 0.18 -6.60
CA LYS A 59 -18.65 -0.41 -6.46
C LYS A 59 -19.29 -0.56 -7.84
N GLY A 60 -20.02 -1.63 -8.02
CA GLY A 60 -20.74 -1.91 -9.26
C GLY A 60 -19.92 -2.65 -10.31
N THR A 61 -18.62 -2.34 -10.46
CA THR A 61 -17.75 -3.02 -11.43
C THR A 61 -16.84 -4.05 -10.76
N GLY A 62 -16.54 -3.88 -9.47
CA GLY A 62 -15.59 -4.71 -8.75
C GLY A 62 -14.13 -4.45 -9.11
N LYS A 63 -13.87 -3.40 -9.91
CA LYS A 63 -12.52 -3.09 -10.36
C LYS A 63 -11.63 -2.64 -9.20
N LEU A 64 -10.47 -3.26 -9.05
CA LEU A 64 -9.50 -2.87 -8.05
C LEU A 64 -8.76 -1.61 -8.49
N SER A 65 -8.83 -0.57 -7.68
CA SER A 65 -8.38 0.77 -8.02
C SER A 65 -7.32 1.32 -7.07
N GLY A 66 -7.00 0.58 -6.04
CA GLY A 66 -5.95 0.97 -5.10
C GLY A 66 -5.57 -0.18 -4.18
N THR A 67 -4.37 -0.10 -3.63
CA THR A 67 -3.88 -1.04 -2.62
C THR A 67 -3.09 -0.31 -1.54
N SER A 68 -3.06 -0.93 -0.37
CA SER A 68 -2.17 -0.56 0.74
C SER A 68 -1.73 -1.86 1.41
N TRP A 69 -0.46 -2.19 1.28
CA TRP A 69 0.08 -3.42 1.83
C TRP A 69 0.97 -3.08 3.03
N MET A 70 0.67 -3.69 4.15
CA MET A 70 1.41 -3.48 5.40
C MET A 70 1.95 -4.80 5.89
N THR A 71 3.27 -4.88 5.99
CA THR A 71 3.95 -6.05 6.55
C THR A 71 4.41 -5.75 7.97
N TYR A 72 4.43 -6.77 8.80
CA TYR A 72 4.71 -6.65 10.23
C TYR A 72 5.85 -7.61 10.60
N ASP A 73 6.89 -7.06 11.22
CA ASP A 73 8.07 -7.86 11.59
C ASP A 73 8.08 -8.29 13.06
N GLY A 74 6.99 -8.09 13.79
CA GLY A 74 6.88 -8.32 15.23
C GLY A 74 7.18 -7.07 16.05
N ARG A 75 7.72 -6.03 15.44
CA ARG A 75 8.08 -4.78 16.12
C ARG A 75 7.52 -3.54 15.43
N ARG A 76 7.60 -3.48 14.11
CA ARG A 76 7.16 -2.33 13.30
C ARG A 76 6.37 -2.80 12.08
N ILE A 77 5.61 -1.87 11.53
CA ILE A 77 4.92 -2.07 10.25
C ILE A 77 5.71 -1.35 9.16
N LEU A 78 5.85 -2.00 8.02
CA LEU A 78 6.28 -1.37 6.78
C LEU A 78 5.07 -1.18 5.87
N LEU A 79 4.75 0.07 5.54
CA LEU A 79 3.70 0.41 4.59
C LEU A 79 4.32 0.47 3.20
N HIS A 80 3.80 -0.31 2.26
CA HIS A 80 4.31 -0.36 0.90
C HIS A 80 3.20 -0.72 -0.07
N HIS A 81 3.52 -0.75 -1.39
CA HIS A 81 2.53 -1.00 -2.43
C HIS A 81 1.27 -0.14 -2.22
N PHE A 82 1.51 1.13 -1.88
CA PHE A 82 0.47 2.10 -1.57
C PHE A 82 0.24 3.01 -2.77
N GLY A 83 -0.96 2.98 -3.30
CA GLY A 83 -1.31 3.84 -4.42
C GLY A 83 -2.70 3.58 -4.93
N ILE A 84 -3.13 4.46 -5.83
CA ILE A 84 -4.42 4.36 -6.52
C ILE A 84 -4.22 4.57 -8.02
N ARG A 85 -5.18 4.14 -8.81
CA ARG A 85 -5.14 4.32 -10.26
C ARG A 85 -5.01 5.80 -10.62
N PRO A 86 -4.20 6.12 -11.65
CA PRO A 86 -3.97 7.52 -12.05
C PRO A 86 -5.25 8.31 -12.30
N GLU A 87 -6.27 7.69 -12.93
CA GLU A 87 -7.53 8.35 -13.26
C GLU A 87 -8.34 8.80 -12.04
N PHE A 88 -8.04 8.24 -10.86
CA PHE A 88 -8.74 8.58 -9.62
C PHE A 88 -7.90 9.46 -8.68
N GLN A 89 -6.70 9.83 -9.06
CA GLN A 89 -5.85 10.70 -8.25
C GLN A 89 -6.41 12.14 -8.21
N GLY A 90 -6.07 12.87 -7.16
CA GLY A 90 -6.51 14.25 -7.00
C GLY A 90 -7.91 14.43 -6.41
N ASN A 91 -8.54 13.36 -5.93
CA ASN A 91 -9.91 13.39 -5.41
C ASN A 91 -10.01 12.99 -3.92
N GLY A 92 -8.87 12.96 -3.23
CA GLY A 92 -8.84 12.63 -1.80
C GLY A 92 -8.89 11.14 -1.48
N LEU A 93 -8.88 10.26 -2.49
CA LEU A 93 -8.95 8.81 -2.28
C LEU A 93 -7.70 8.25 -1.60
N SER A 94 -6.53 8.76 -1.95
CA SER A 94 -5.27 8.37 -1.29
C SER A 94 -5.30 8.71 0.19
N LYS A 95 -5.89 9.85 0.56
CA LYS A 95 -6.06 10.26 1.95
C LYS A 95 -6.93 9.26 2.71
N ILE A 96 -8.04 8.84 2.12
CA ILE A 96 -8.96 7.88 2.74
C ILE A 96 -8.29 6.53 2.89
N LEU A 97 -7.57 6.07 1.86
CA LEU A 97 -6.83 4.81 1.92
C LEU A 97 -5.75 4.85 3.01
N LEU A 98 -5.04 5.97 3.13
CA LEU A 98 -4.04 6.14 4.18
C LEU A 98 -4.69 6.18 5.58
N GLN A 99 -5.80 6.88 5.74
CA GLN A 99 -6.53 6.90 7.01
C GLN A 99 -6.93 5.48 7.44
N HIS A 100 -7.44 4.69 6.50
CA HIS A 100 -7.81 3.30 6.75
C HIS A 100 -6.59 2.46 7.17
N SER A 101 -5.47 2.65 6.47
CA SER A 101 -4.22 1.97 6.78
C SER A 101 -3.69 2.33 8.17
N LEU A 102 -3.77 3.60 8.54
CA LEU A 102 -3.27 4.06 9.84
C LEU A 102 -4.17 3.60 11.00
N GLU A 103 -5.43 3.33 10.75
CA GLU A 103 -6.29 2.70 11.75
C GLU A 103 -5.79 1.30 12.10
N PHE A 104 -5.37 0.52 11.09
CA PHE A 104 -4.72 -0.77 11.34
C PHE A 104 -3.44 -0.61 12.16
N VAL A 105 -2.60 0.39 11.83
CA VAL A 105 -1.36 0.69 12.58
C VAL A 105 -1.69 1.01 14.04
N ARG A 106 -2.71 1.82 14.27
CA ARG A 106 -3.16 2.20 15.61
C ARG A 106 -3.57 0.96 16.42
N GLN A 107 -4.30 0.04 15.80
CA GLN A 107 -4.72 -1.20 16.46
C GLN A 107 -3.54 -2.09 16.81
N LYS A 108 -2.50 -2.11 15.98
CA LYS A 108 -1.26 -2.87 16.22
C LYS A 108 -0.38 -2.24 17.32
N ARG A 109 -0.58 -0.96 17.62
CA ARG A 109 0.18 -0.23 18.64
C ARG A 109 1.69 -0.24 18.40
N CYS A 110 2.10 -0.10 17.16
CA CYS A 110 3.52 -0.04 16.81
C CYS A 110 3.77 1.07 15.80
N GLN A 111 5.03 1.40 15.60
CA GLN A 111 5.43 2.42 14.64
C GLN A 111 5.29 1.87 13.22
N VAL A 112 5.07 2.77 12.27
CA VAL A 112 5.01 2.45 10.86
C VAL A 112 6.07 3.24 10.11
N LYS A 113 6.72 2.57 9.17
CA LYS A 113 7.75 3.14 8.30
C LYS A 113 7.32 2.93 6.85
N LEU A 114 7.75 3.84 5.98
CA LEU A 114 7.56 3.69 4.53
C LEU A 114 8.79 4.19 3.79
N GLU A 115 8.91 3.77 2.55
CA GLU A 115 9.92 4.26 1.62
C GLU A 115 9.20 4.94 0.47
N VAL A 116 9.70 6.09 0.05
CA VAL A 116 9.11 6.87 -1.04
C VAL A 116 10.23 7.48 -1.86
N GLN A 117 10.06 7.48 -3.18
CA GLN A 117 11.03 8.14 -4.05
C GLN A 117 11.10 9.63 -3.72
N SER A 118 12.32 10.17 -3.62
CA SER A 118 12.54 11.58 -3.26
C SER A 118 11.84 12.56 -4.19
N SER A 119 11.62 12.16 -5.44
CA SER A 119 10.93 12.96 -6.46
C SER A 119 9.41 12.93 -6.33
N ASN A 120 8.85 12.00 -5.56
CA ASN A 120 7.40 11.85 -5.43
C ASN A 120 6.84 12.83 -4.39
N GLN A 121 6.84 14.11 -4.75
CA GLN A 121 6.46 15.19 -3.84
C GLN A 121 5.00 15.09 -3.38
N LYS A 122 4.13 14.59 -4.25
CA LYS A 122 2.71 14.44 -3.96
C LYS A 122 2.48 13.46 -2.80
N ALA A 123 3.14 12.30 -2.88
CA ALA A 123 3.07 11.29 -1.81
C ALA A 123 3.72 11.80 -0.53
N ILE A 124 4.90 12.43 -0.64
CA ILE A 124 5.61 13.00 0.51
C ILE A 124 4.72 14.00 1.26
N ASN A 125 4.05 14.88 0.53
CA ASN A 125 3.15 15.86 1.14
C ASN A 125 1.99 15.19 1.87
N LEU A 126 1.43 14.13 1.30
CA LEU A 126 0.37 13.36 1.95
C LEU A 126 0.87 12.75 3.25
N TYR A 127 2.01 12.07 3.21
CA TYR A 127 2.56 11.42 4.41
C TYR A 127 2.87 12.41 5.52
N LYS A 128 3.45 13.57 5.18
CA LYS A 128 3.74 14.63 6.15
C LYS A 128 2.48 15.13 6.85
N LYS A 129 1.36 15.25 6.13
CA LYS A 129 0.09 15.66 6.73
C LYS A 129 -0.40 14.68 7.81
N PHE A 130 -0.01 13.42 7.71
CA PHE A 130 -0.38 12.40 8.68
C PHE A 130 0.68 12.16 9.76
N GLY A 131 1.69 13.01 9.83
CA GLY A 131 2.68 12.95 10.89
C GLY A 131 3.93 12.15 10.58
N PHE A 132 4.08 11.65 9.36
CA PHE A 132 5.34 11.01 8.94
C PHE A 132 6.45 12.04 8.86
N ARG A 133 7.64 11.64 9.30
CA ARG A 133 8.83 12.48 9.28
C ARG A 133 9.93 11.81 8.47
N HIS A 134 10.67 12.62 7.72
CA HIS A 134 11.85 12.17 7.00
C HIS A 134 12.96 11.79 7.98
N LEU A 135 13.53 10.60 7.82
CA LEU A 135 14.70 10.15 8.60
C LEU A 135 15.95 10.41 7.77
N GLY A 136 16.37 11.67 7.69
CA GLY A 136 17.38 12.17 6.77
C GLY A 136 18.81 11.65 6.97
N GLU A 137 19.07 10.94 8.07
CA GLU A 137 20.41 10.42 8.38
C GLU A 137 20.61 8.97 7.94
N TYR A 138 19.61 8.36 7.28
CA TYR A 138 19.61 6.95 6.91
C TYR A 138 19.49 6.79 5.42
N ASP A 139 20.33 5.92 4.86
CA ASP A 139 20.24 5.49 3.47
C ASP A 139 19.68 4.07 3.42
N ILE A 140 19.09 3.71 2.28
CA ILE A 140 18.51 2.41 2.06
C ILE A 140 19.49 1.56 1.25
N TYR A 141 19.75 0.35 1.74
CA TYR A 141 20.60 -0.64 1.05
C TYR A 141 19.80 -1.91 0.85
N ILE A 142 19.92 -2.53 -0.32
CA ILE A 142 19.28 -3.81 -0.61
C ILE A 142 20.28 -4.75 -1.29
N LEU A 143 20.29 -6.02 -0.87
CA LEU A 143 21.03 -7.08 -1.54
C LEU A 143 20.01 -7.89 -2.33
N ARG A 144 19.97 -7.70 -3.65
CA ARG A 144 18.95 -8.33 -4.50
C ARG A 144 19.35 -9.72 -4.96
N ASP A 145 20.63 -9.95 -5.21
CA ASP A 145 21.12 -11.25 -5.68
C ASP A 145 21.59 -12.09 -4.50
N ILE A 146 20.68 -12.83 -3.92
CA ILE A 146 21.00 -13.71 -2.79
C ILE A 146 21.85 -14.92 -3.18
N ALA A 147 22.00 -15.19 -4.48
CA ALA A 147 22.83 -16.27 -4.96
C ALA A 147 24.32 -16.04 -4.68
N ILE A 148 24.72 -14.79 -4.39
CA ILE A 148 26.11 -14.48 -4.04
C ILE A 148 26.47 -14.91 -2.61
N LEU A 149 25.48 -15.26 -1.78
CA LEU A 149 25.70 -15.73 -0.43
C LEU A 149 26.03 -17.21 -0.40
#